data_e6035e58c17ab669fbda854f5e79c684
#
_entry.id   e6035e58c17ab669fbda854f5e79c684
#
_cell.length_a   1.000
_cell.length_b   1.000
_cell.length_c   1.000
_cell.angle_alpha   90.00
_cell.angle_beta   90.00
_cell.angle_gamma   90.00
#
_symmetry.space_group_name_H-M   'P 1'
#
loop_
_entity.id
_entity.type
_entity.pdbx_description
1 polymer ?
#
loop_
_entity_poly.entity_id
_entity_poly.type
_entity_poly.pdbx_seq_one_letter_code
_entity_poly.pdbx_strand_id
1 'polypeptide(L)'
;MEETVRTPGKSMDFDYFTNDLLPKIKNTPVINFMGGEPTLHPQFNDIFTQTLDAMPSYTSLGLFTNGLMGDKVLDTLVNVIGRDGALKRKITFSVLLNWQTLENISEANHERCREVAEMLMRKNGYSITFSINLYSKDQDIETQCEEIDSIYQKVGLPKDQQYRIRVSPAFPIVGGESNIYLSIQDYPKLGRKMFQLLKKFPQMAFRFDCSFPPCFLDEIGEDETDLVQRFYFHGFKQVPELNEWKTQDLYFGCADGSPMDIDSKGDCFNCFPFHEMQLGNVSEFKEVNSIATARMGARFLNNVFEKTEVKEPCKSCPHYMVRCSSGCFAYNFV
;
A
#
# COMPACT_ATOMS: atom_id res chain seq x y z
N MET A 1 -8.47 -1.03 15.26
CA MET A 1 -7.21 -1.28 14.51
C MET A 1 -6.03 -0.42 14.99
N GLU A 2 -6.28 0.71 15.65
CA GLU A 2 -5.21 1.61 16.10
C GLU A 2 -4.49 1.19 17.39
N GLU A 3 -5.04 0.33 18.20
CA GLU A 3 -4.41 -0.05 19.49
C GLU A 3 -3.27 -1.06 19.37
N THR A 4 -3.26 -1.89 18.34
CA THR A 4 -2.27 -2.96 18.17
C THR A 4 -0.94 -2.50 17.57
N VAL A 5 -0.87 -1.29 17.02
CA VAL A 5 0.38 -0.74 16.45
C VAL A 5 0.93 0.42 17.28
N ARG A 6 0.25 0.77 18.37
CA ARG A 6 0.74 1.74 19.37
C ARG A 6 1.64 1.09 20.40
N THR A 7 2.73 0.48 19.98
CA THR A 7 3.92 0.76 20.75
C THR A 7 4.11 2.27 20.59
N PRO A 8 4.21 3.09 21.66
CA PRO A 8 4.61 4.48 21.51
C PRO A 8 5.98 4.45 20.85
N GLY A 9 5.96 4.33 19.53
CA GLY A 9 7.14 4.20 18.73
C GLY A 9 7.89 5.47 18.89
N LYS A 10 9.13 5.40 19.22
CA LYS A 10 10.01 6.55 19.13
C LYS A 10 9.93 6.99 17.67
N SER A 11 9.52 8.24 17.47
CA SER A 11 9.65 8.88 16.16
C SER A 11 11.07 8.70 15.65
N MET A 12 11.27 8.62 14.35
CA MET A 12 12.58 8.64 13.72
C MET A 12 13.34 9.87 14.23
N ASP A 13 14.52 9.67 14.77
CA ASP A 13 15.37 10.80 15.17
C ASP A 13 15.83 11.57 13.92
N PHE A 14 15.70 12.90 13.97
CA PHE A 14 16.00 13.74 12.80
C PHE A 14 17.48 13.72 12.44
N ASP A 15 18.37 13.77 13.43
CA ASP A 15 19.81 13.76 13.20
C ASP A 15 20.26 12.40 12.65
N TYR A 16 19.72 11.32 13.21
CA TYR A 16 19.95 9.97 12.66
C TYR A 16 19.43 9.85 11.22
N PHE A 17 18.21 10.33 10.96
CA PHE A 17 17.67 10.30 9.60
C PHE A 17 18.57 11.04 8.62
N THR A 18 18.97 12.25 8.96
CA THR A 18 19.72 13.15 8.07
C THR A 18 21.16 12.70 7.85
N ASN A 19 21.84 12.31 8.93
CA ASN A 19 23.28 12.06 8.91
C ASN A 19 23.62 10.59 8.60
N ASP A 20 22.76 9.65 8.98
CA ASP A 20 23.05 8.22 8.87
C ASP A 20 22.18 7.50 7.84
N LEU A 21 20.86 7.73 7.85
CA LEU A 21 19.93 6.97 7.01
C LEU A 21 19.81 7.56 5.60
N LEU A 22 19.48 8.84 5.47
CA LEU A 22 19.24 9.48 4.17
C LEU A 22 20.44 9.35 3.21
N PRO A 23 21.71 9.50 3.62
CA PRO A 23 22.85 9.27 2.75
C PRO A 23 22.89 7.87 2.13
N LYS A 24 22.35 6.87 2.85
CA LYS A 24 22.35 5.48 2.39
C LYS A 24 21.19 5.16 1.45
N ILE A 25 20.03 5.81 1.64
CA ILE A 25 18.80 5.49 0.87
C ILE A 25 18.51 6.45 -0.28
N LYS A 26 19.14 7.62 -0.35
CA LYS A 26 18.83 8.67 -1.34
C LYS A 26 18.88 8.25 -2.80
N ASN A 27 19.67 7.23 -3.13
CA ASN A 27 19.81 6.71 -4.49
C ASN A 27 18.86 5.54 -4.78
N THR A 28 17.98 5.17 -3.85
CA THR A 28 16.95 4.16 -4.15
C THR A 28 15.95 4.72 -5.16
N PRO A 29 15.42 3.87 -6.07
CA PRO A 29 14.48 4.35 -7.08
C PRO A 29 13.15 4.83 -6.50
N VAL A 30 12.79 4.30 -5.32
CA VAL A 30 11.52 4.63 -4.63
C VAL A 30 11.81 4.77 -3.13
N ILE A 31 11.33 5.87 -2.54
CA ILE A 31 11.28 6.07 -1.08
C ILE A 31 9.83 6.32 -0.71
N ASN A 32 9.32 5.60 0.29
CA ASN A 32 7.98 5.80 0.80
C ASN A 32 8.04 6.18 2.28
N PHE A 33 7.40 7.28 2.64
CA PHE A 33 7.11 7.61 4.03
C PHE A 33 5.85 6.87 4.46
N MET A 34 6.01 6.00 5.44
CA MET A 34 4.94 5.19 6.00
C MET A 34 5.21 4.90 7.48
N GLY A 35 4.35 4.18 8.12
CA GLY A 35 4.46 3.86 9.54
C GLY A 35 3.13 4.16 10.23
N GLY A 36 3.10 4.69 11.44
CA GLY A 36 1.87 5.14 12.08
C GLY A 36 1.18 6.22 11.23
N GLU A 37 1.46 7.47 11.52
CA GLU A 37 1.08 8.60 10.63
C GLU A 37 2.31 9.49 10.45
N PRO A 38 2.99 9.47 9.30
CA PRO A 38 4.23 10.20 9.09
C PRO A 38 4.08 11.72 9.28
N THR A 39 2.93 12.26 8.92
CA THR A 39 2.65 13.70 8.99
C THR A 39 2.51 14.24 10.42
N LEU A 40 2.42 13.36 11.42
CA LEU A 40 2.46 13.72 12.83
C LEU A 40 3.89 13.84 13.38
N HIS A 41 4.91 13.49 12.62
CA HIS A 41 6.30 13.67 13.04
C HIS A 41 6.61 15.16 13.22
N PRO A 42 7.17 15.60 14.36
CA PRO A 42 7.40 17.04 14.64
C PRO A 42 8.24 17.75 13.57
N GLN A 43 9.17 17.04 12.96
CA GLN A 43 10.08 17.54 11.93
C GLN A 43 9.77 16.95 10.54
N PHE A 44 8.52 16.55 10.29
CA PHE A 44 8.13 15.95 9.01
C PHE A 44 8.52 16.84 7.82
N ASN A 45 8.25 18.14 7.89
CA ASN A 45 8.53 19.06 6.80
C ASN A 45 10.03 19.11 6.46
N ASP A 46 10.88 19.07 7.47
CA ASP A 46 12.33 19.12 7.28
C ASP A 46 12.85 17.80 6.69
N ILE A 47 12.41 16.67 7.25
CA ILE A 47 12.70 15.31 6.74
C ILE A 47 12.27 15.19 5.28
N PHE A 48 11.05 15.60 4.99
CA PHE A 48 10.46 15.51 3.65
C PHE A 48 11.24 16.38 2.64
N THR A 49 11.51 17.63 3.00
CA THR A 49 12.24 18.56 2.13
C THR A 49 13.67 18.10 1.88
N GLN A 50 14.39 17.66 2.93
CA GLN A 50 15.74 17.14 2.77
C GLN A 50 15.79 15.87 1.93
N THR A 51 14.79 14.98 2.08
CA THR A 51 14.68 13.79 1.22
C THR A 51 14.52 14.21 -0.24
N LEU A 52 13.59 15.10 -0.51
CA LEU A 52 13.33 15.60 -1.86
C LEU A 52 14.58 16.24 -2.47
N ASP A 53 15.34 17.01 -1.66
CA ASP A 53 16.55 17.67 -2.10
C ASP A 53 17.72 16.71 -2.37
N ALA A 54 17.77 15.60 -1.65
CA ALA A 54 18.80 14.59 -1.79
C ALA A 54 18.54 13.58 -2.93
N MET A 55 17.28 13.40 -3.33
CA MET A 55 16.91 12.40 -4.34
C MET A 55 17.37 12.77 -5.74
N PRO A 56 17.89 11.80 -6.53
CA PRO A 56 18.22 12.00 -7.93
C PRO A 56 16.97 12.19 -8.78
N SER A 57 17.13 12.74 -9.99
CA SER A 57 16.07 12.80 -10.98
C SER A 57 15.59 11.39 -11.39
N TYR A 58 14.32 11.31 -11.78
CA TYR A 58 13.66 10.06 -12.21
C TYR A 58 13.44 9.04 -11.09
N THR A 59 13.39 9.49 -9.85
CA THR A 59 13.02 8.68 -8.69
C THR A 59 11.59 8.95 -8.28
N SER A 60 11.05 8.13 -7.36
CA SER A 60 9.70 8.26 -6.83
C SER A 60 9.73 8.47 -5.32
N LEU A 61 8.92 9.42 -4.86
CA LEU A 61 8.68 9.68 -3.45
C LEU A 61 7.20 9.44 -3.16
N GLY A 62 6.91 8.59 -2.18
CA GLY A 62 5.55 8.29 -1.75
C GLY A 62 5.29 8.73 -0.32
N LEU A 63 4.07 9.17 -0.05
CA LEU A 63 3.56 9.43 1.28
C LEU A 63 2.29 8.61 1.51
N PHE A 64 2.31 7.78 2.55
CA PHE A 64 1.16 7.03 3.02
C PHE A 64 0.61 7.76 4.25
N THR A 65 -0.63 8.21 4.18
CA THR A 65 -1.23 9.04 5.23
C THR A 65 -2.72 8.73 5.41
N ASN A 66 -3.24 9.01 6.59
CA ASN A 66 -4.68 9.00 6.86
C ASN A 66 -5.36 10.35 6.53
N GLY A 67 -4.60 11.34 6.10
CA GLY A 67 -5.11 12.67 5.72
C GLY A 67 -5.35 13.63 6.90
N LEU A 68 -5.07 13.22 8.13
CA LEU A 68 -5.25 14.07 9.32
C LEU A 68 -4.07 15.01 9.59
N MET A 69 -3.48 15.52 8.52
CA MET A 69 -2.34 16.42 8.62
C MET A 69 -2.74 17.86 8.97
N GLY A 70 -1.85 18.54 9.71
CA GLY A 70 -2.00 19.97 10.00
C GLY A 70 -1.72 20.85 8.78
N ASP A 71 -2.21 22.09 8.80
CA ASP A 71 -2.10 23.04 7.68
C ASP A 71 -0.65 23.29 7.26
N LYS A 72 0.30 23.41 8.20
CA LYS A 72 1.71 23.59 7.89
C LYS A 72 2.29 22.46 7.04
N VAL A 73 1.88 21.21 7.30
CA VAL A 73 2.30 20.04 6.50
C VAL A 73 1.65 20.09 5.14
N LEU A 74 0.35 20.34 5.10
CA LEU A 74 -0.40 20.44 3.85
C LEU A 74 0.17 21.55 2.95
N ASP A 75 0.47 22.72 3.51
CA ASP A 75 1.09 23.84 2.79
C ASP A 75 2.47 23.45 2.24
N THR A 76 3.27 22.71 3.01
CA THR A 76 4.56 22.20 2.55
C THR A 76 4.37 21.26 1.36
N LEU A 77 3.48 20.30 1.47
CA LEU A 77 3.19 19.38 0.37
C LEU A 77 2.70 20.12 -0.87
N VAL A 78 1.76 21.06 -0.70
CA VAL A 78 1.18 21.83 -1.80
C VAL A 78 2.19 22.76 -2.46
N ASN A 79 3.02 23.46 -1.69
CA ASN A 79 3.88 24.52 -2.21
C ASN A 79 5.25 24.01 -2.66
N VAL A 80 5.85 23.07 -1.93
CA VAL A 80 7.21 22.57 -2.22
C VAL A 80 7.19 21.61 -3.40
N ILE A 81 6.15 20.80 -3.53
CA ILE A 81 6.09 19.79 -4.58
C ILE A 81 5.39 20.35 -5.84
N GLY A 82 4.38 21.20 -5.67
CA GLY A 82 3.46 21.60 -6.74
C GLY A 82 4.04 22.51 -7.83
N ARG A 83 5.09 23.25 -7.60
CA ARG A 83 5.58 24.21 -8.59
C ARG A 83 7.06 24.13 -8.94
N ASP A 84 7.95 23.82 -8.02
CA ASP A 84 9.38 24.00 -8.25
C ASP A 84 10.30 22.82 -7.90
N GLY A 85 9.85 21.91 -7.05
CA GLY A 85 10.69 20.82 -6.56
C GLY A 85 10.69 19.58 -7.45
N ALA A 86 9.62 18.80 -7.40
CA ALA A 86 9.55 17.49 -8.04
C ALA A 86 9.51 17.60 -9.58
N LEU A 87 8.73 18.55 -10.14
CA LEU A 87 8.61 18.71 -11.61
C LEU A 87 9.93 19.17 -12.25
N LYS A 88 10.67 20.09 -11.62
CA LYS A 88 11.98 20.51 -12.14
C LYS A 88 13.00 19.40 -12.09
N ARG A 89 12.95 18.54 -11.06
CA ARG A 89 13.87 17.41 -10.89
C ARG A 89 13.40 16.13 -11.55
N LYS A 90 12.20 16.13 -12.13
CA LYS A 90 11.57 14.92 -12.71
C LYS A 90 11.39 13.81 -11.65
N ILE A 91 11.11 14.18 -10.41
CA ILE A 91 10.76 13.24 -9.34
C ILE A 91 9.25 13.04 -9.40
N THR A 92 8.81 11.78 -9.40
CA THR A 92 7.40 11.45 -9.24
C THR A 92 7.05 11.48 -7.76
N PHE A 93 6.04 12.29 -7.40
CA PHE A 93 5.49 12.25 -6.06
C PHE A 93 4.07 11.68 -6.06
N SER A 94 3.77 10.83 -5.09
CA SER A 94 2.45 10.27 -4.92
C SER A 94 2.02 10.29 -3.45
N VAL A 95 0.75 10.59 -3.23
CA VAL A 95 0.10 10.48 -1.92
C VAL A 95 -0.86 9.30 -1.96
N LEU A 96 -0.68 8.37 -1.05
CA LEU A 96 -1.61 7.29 -0.79
C LEU A 96 -2.41 7.66 0.45
N LEU A 97 -3.68 7.94 0.24
CA LEU A 97 -4.61 8.36 1.28
C LEU A 97 -5.44 7.17 1.74
N ASN A 98 -5.17 6.68 2.95
CA ASN A 98 -5.96 5.63 3.58
C ASN A 98 -7.33 6.19 3.96
N TRP A 99 -8.36 5.86 3.17
CA TRP A 99 -9.69 6.38 3.38
C TRP A 99 -10.40 5.68 4.54
N GLN A 100 -10.83 6.46 5.53
CA GLN A 100 -11.52 5.99 6.72
C GLN A 100 -13.00 6.37 6.64
N THR A 101 -13.88 5.53 7.17
CA THR A 101 -15.31 5.83 7.33
C THR A 101 -15.62 6.52 8.65
N LEU A 102 -16.80 7.09 8.75
CA LEU A 102 -17.31 7.67 10.01
C LEU A 102 -17.42 6.65 11.17
N GLU A 103 -17.42 5.35 10.87
CA GLU A 103 -17.34 4.30 11.90
C GLU A 103 -15.99 4.27 12.61
N ASN A 104 -14.94 4.72 11.92
CA ASN A 104 -13.56 4.64 12.41
C ASN A 104 -12.99 5.97 12.91
N ILE A 105 -13.54 7.09 12.45
CA ILE A 105 -13.07 8.44 12.81
C ILE A 105 -14.24 9.39 13.07
N SER A 106 -14.00 10.47 13.81
CA SER A 106 -15.00 11.50 14.03
C SER A 106 -15.38 12.25 12.75
N GLU A 107 -16.59 12.83 12.72
CA GLU A 107 -17.07 13.63 11.60
C GLU A 107 -16.10 14.78 11.24
N ALA A 108 -15.57 15.48 12.25
CA ALA A 108 -14.58 16.55 12.03
C ALA A 108 -13.29 16.05 11.37
N ASN A 109 -12.81 14.88 11.78
CA ASN A 109 -11.64 14.27 11.16
C ASN A 109 -11.94 13.77 9.75
N HIS A 110 -13.10 13.22 9.51
CA HIS A 110 -13.53 12.79 8.19
C HIS A 110 -13.64 13.96 7.21
N GLU A 111 -14.23 15.08 7.64
CA GLU A 111 -14.29 16.29 6.81
C GLU A 111 -12.88 16.84 6.53
N ARG A 112 -11.98 16.82 7.53
CA ARG A 112 -10.58 17.20 7.32
C ARG A 112 -9.89 16.34 6.27
N CYS A 113 -10.06 15.02 6.31
CA CYS A 113 -9.51 14.12 5.28
C CYS A 113 -10.06 14.48 3.88
N ARG A 114 -11.35 14.82 3.79
CA ARG A 114 -11.99 15.25 2.55
C ARG A 114 -11.40 16.56 2.02
N GLU A 115 -11.25 17.56 2.87
CA GLU A 115 -10.61 18.84 2.51
C GLU A 115 -9.19 18.66 1.98
N VAL A 116 -8.38 17.85 2.70
CA VAL A 116 -7.00 17.52 2.30
C VAL A 116 -6.99 16.84 0.95
N ALA A 117 -7.84 15.83 0.74
CA ALA A 117 -7.94 15.12 -0.54
C ALA A 117 -8.30 16.08 -1.69
N GLU A 118 -9.35 16.87 -1.53
CA GLU A 118 -9.79 17.84 -2.54
C GLU A 118 -8.71 18.88 -2.86
N MET A 119 -8.04 19.41 -1.84
CA MET A 119 -6.97 20.39 -2.03
C MET A 119 -5.79 19.81 -2.81
N LEU A 120 -5.33 18.64 -2.43
CA LEU A 120 -4.24 17.97 -3.11
C LEU A 120 -4.62 17.61 -4.56
N MET A 121 -5.83 17.15 -4.81
CA MET A 121 -6.30 16.81 -6.17
C MET A 121 -6.44 18.03 -7.08
N ARG A 122 -6.87 19.20 -6.56
CA ARG A 122 -7.02 20.44 -7.34
C ARG A 122 -5.68 21.09 -7.71
N LYS A 123 -4.61 20.75 -7.01
CA LYS A 123 -3.27 21.27 -7.31
C LYS A 123 -2.60 20.35 -8.32
N ASN A 124 -2.67 20.70 -9.60
CA ASN A 124 -2.05 19.94 -10.68
C ASN A 124 -0.60 19.55 -10.35
N GLY A 125 -0.31 18.27 -10.42
CA GLY A 125 1.02 17.72 -10.22
C GLY A 125 1.12 16.60 -9.18
N TYR A 126 0.04 16.32 -8.42
CA TYR A 126 0.01 15.23 -7.46
C TYR A 126 -0.79 14.05 -7.97
N SER A 127 -0.22 12.88 -7.85
CA SER A 127 -0.96 11.64 -7.96
C SER A 127 -1.47 11.28 -6.58
N ILE A 128 -2.77 11.49 -6.34
CA ILE A 128 -3.45 10.95 -5.16
C ILE A 128 -4.06 9.63 -5.55
N THR A 129 -3.83 8.64 -4.70
CA THR A 129 -4.49 7.35 -4.77
C THR A 129 -5.20 7.12 -3.45
N PHE A 130 -6.51 7.00 -3.47
CA PHE A 130 -7.25 6.54 -2.31
C PHE A 130 -6.94 5.07 -2.07
N SER A 131 -6.83 4.69 -0.80
CA SER A 131 -6.61 3.31 -0.37
C SER A 131 -7.72 2.87 0.58
N ILE A 132 -8.25 1.69 0.32
CA ILE A 132 -9.19 0.99 1.20
C ILE A 132 -8.46 -0.20 1.79
N ASN A 133 -8.38 -0.28 3.11
CA ASN A 133 -7.86 -1.44 3.81
C ASN A 133 -9.00 -2.42 4.09
N LEU A 134 -8.86 -3.67 3.62
CA LEU A 134 -9.84 -4.72 3.77
C LEU A 134 -9.48 -5.60 4.97
N TYR A 135 -10.33 -5.63 5.98
CA TYR A 135 -10.14 -6.43 7.19
C TYR A 135 -11.31 -7.37 7.49
N SER A 136 -12.43 -7.23 6.78
CA SER A 136 -13.61 -8.08 6.91
C SER A 136 -14.41 -8.13 5.60
N LYS A 137 -15.02 -9.29 5.30
CA LYS A 137 -15.98 -9.41 4.18
C LYS A 137 -17.24 -8.57 4.39
N ASP A 138 -17.56 -8.25 5.66
CA ASP A 138 -18.77 -7.51 6.04
C ASP A 138 -18.51 -5.99 6.12
N GLN A 139 -17.27 -5.54 5.86
CA GLN A 139 -16.91 -4.13 5.82
C GLN A 139 -17.75 -3.37 4.79
N ASP A 140 -18.21 -2.17 5.15
CA ASP A 140 -18.94 -1.29 4.24
C ASP A 140 -18.00 -0.58 3.26
N ILE A 141 -17.58 -1.34 2.24
CA ILE A 141 -16.74 -0.83 1.16
C ILE A 141 -17.55 0.08 0.22
N GLU A 142 -18.86 -0.13 0.15
CA GLU A 142 -19.73 0.62 -0.77
C GLU A 142 -19.77 2.09 -0.39
N THR A 143 -20.03 2.41 0.86
CA THR A 143 -19.97 3.79 1.37
C THR A 143 -18.60 4.44 1.12
N GLN A 144 -17.50 3.71 1.34
CA GLN A 144 -16.17 4.23 1.04
C GLN A 144 -16.01 4.56 -0.46
N CYS A 145 -16.51 3.71 -1.33
CA CYS A 145 -16.48 3.94 -2.77
C CYS A 145 -17.35 5.14 -3.18
N GLU A 146 -18.55 5.28 -2.60
CA GLU A 146 -19.44 6.43 -2.84
C GLU A 146 -18.79 7.76 -2.46
N GLU A 147 -18.18 7.81 -1.30
CA GLU A 147 -17.49 9.00 -0.81
C GLU A 147 -16.31 9.37 -1.70
N ILE A 148 -15.49 8.40 -2.08
CA ILE A 148 -14.34 8.60 -2.98
C ILE A 148 -14.82 9.07 -4.36
N ASP A 149 -15.86 8.43 -4.92
CA ASP A 149 -16.45 8.84 -6.20
C ASP A 149 -16.96 10.29 -6.13
N SER A 150 -17.65 10.64 -5.06
CA SER A 150 -18.14 12.00 -4.78
C SER A 150 -17.01 13.03 -4.80
N ILE A 151 -15.84 12.70 -4.24
CA ILE A 151 -14.66 13.60 -4.27
C ILE A 151 -14.16 13.78 -5.70
N TYR A 152 -14.02 12.69 -6.47
CA TYR A 152 -13.60 12.77 -7.87
C TYR A 152 -14.57 13.60 -8.72
N GLN A 153 -15.87 13.44 -8.54
CA GLN A 153 -16.88 14.25 -9.23
C GLN A 153 -16.79 15.73 -8.83
N LYS A 154 -16.61 16.03 -7.55
CA LYS A 154 -16.51 17.41 -7.03
C LYS A 154 -15.26 18.13 -7.53
N VAL A 155 -14.15 17.43 -7.71
CA VAL A 155 -12.93 18.03 -8.29
C VAL A 155 -12.96 18.11 -9.80
N GLY A 156 -13.95 17.54 -10.46
CA GLY A 156 -14.19 17.65 -11.89
C GLY A 156 -13.43 16.64 -12.75
N LEU A 157 -13.33 15.40 -12.30
CA LEU A 157 -12.76 14.32 -13.11
C LEU A 157 -13.55 14.19 -14.43
N PRO A 158 -12.87 14.15 -15.60
CA PRO A 158 -13.54 13.91 -16.87
C PRO A 158 -14.31 12.58 -16.89
N LYS A 159 -15.52 12.57 -17.48
CA LYS A 159 -16.42 11.40 -17.47
C LYS A 159 -15.85 10.17 -18.19
N ASP A 160 -14.90 10.36 -19.09
CA ASP A 160 -14.20 9.32 -19.84
C ASP A 160 -12.91 8.87 -19.17
N GLN A 161 -12.52 9.50 -18.07
CA GLN A 161 -11.32 9.15 -17.33
C GLN A 161 -11.62 8.18 -16.18
N GLN A 162 -10.88 7.07 -16.14
CA GLN A 162 -10.91 6.16 -15.00
C GLN A 162 -10.04 6.67 -13.86
N TYR A 163 -10.49 6.42 -12.63
CA TYR A 163 -9.70 6.58 -11.42
C TYR A 163 -9.48 5.22 -10.73
N ARG A 164 -8.38 5.11 -9.99
CA ARG A 164 -7.99 3.86 -9.33
C ARG A 164 -8.04 4.03 -7.84
N ILE A 165 -8.69 3.08 -7.18
CA ILE A 165 -8.65 2.91 -5.73
C ILE A 165 -7.67 1.77 -5.44
N ARG A 166 -6.68 2.04 -4.60
CA ARG A 166 -5.80 0.99 -4.08
C ARG A 166 -6.55 0.19 -3.04
N VAL A 167 -6.42 -1.11 -3.10
CA VAL A 167 -7.04 -2.03 -2.15
C VAL A 167 -5.95 -2.85 -1.51
N SER A 168 -5.88 -2.79 -0.19
CA SER A 168 -4.88 -3.52 0.60
C SER A 168 -5.60 -4.42 1.60
N PRO A 169 -5.44 -5.74 1.53
CA PRO A 169 -5.96 -6.61 2.57
C PRO A 169 -5.14 -6.43 3.85
N ALA A 170 -5.82 -6.43 5.00
CA ALA A 170 -5.16 -6.57 6.27
C ALA A 170 -4.69 -8.03 6.40
N PHE A 171 -3.42 -8.22 6.65
CA PHE A 171 -2.78 -9.52 6.85
C PHE A 171 -2.54 -9.81 8.33
N PRO A 172 -2.43 -11.08 8.74
CA PRO A 172 -1.99 -11.40 10.08
C PRO A 172 -0.58 -10.88 10.33
N ILE A 173 -0.30 -10.42 11.54
CA ILE A 173 1.02 -10.00 11.98
C ILE A 173 1.75 -11.22 12.55
N VAL A 174 2.88 -11.55 11.95
CA VAL A 174 3.68 -12.71 12.32
C VAL A 174 4.48 -12.42 13.60
N GLY A 175 4.28 -13.23 14.64
CA GLY A 175 5.00 -13.10 15.93
C GLY A 175 4.49 -11.98 16.84
N GLY A 176 3.56 -11.17 16.35
CA GLY A 176 2.95 -10.09 17.12
C GLY A 176 1.68 -10.49 17.85
N GLU A 177 1.04 -9.52 18.51
CA GLU A 177 -0.30 -9.68 19.07
C GLU A 177 -1.33 -9.91 17.94
N SER A 178 -2.42 -10.62 18.27
CA SER A 178 -3.48 -10.88 17.30
C SER A 178 -4.09 -9.57 16.80
N ASN A 179 -4.09 -9.37 15.48
CA ASN A 179 -4.74 -8.26 14.82
C ASN A 179 -5.99 -8.72 14.05
N ILE A 180 -6.85 -7.77 13.72
CA ILE A 180 -7.96 -8.03 12.80
C ILE A 180 -7.39 -8.10 11.39
N TYR A 181 -7.64 -9.20 10.70
CA TYR A 181 -7.21 -9.40 9.32
C TYR A 181 -8.27 -10.13 8.51
N LEU A 182 -8.18 -9.99 7.19
CA LEU A 182 -9.08 -10.67 6.25
C LEU A 182 -8.77 -12.16 6.20
N SER A 183 -9.75 -13.02 6.47
CA SER A 183 -9.59 -14.47 6.33
C SER A 183 -9.44 -14.86 4.86
N ILE A 184 -8.57 -15.82 4.58
CA ILE A 184 -8.39 -16.37 3.23
C ILE A 184 -9.70 -16.92 2.65
N GLN A 185 -10.57 -17.47 3.49
CA GLN A 185 -11.86 -18.02 3.10
C GLN A 185 -12.89 -16.95 2.68
N ASP A 186 -12.63 -15.69 3.00
CA ASP A 186 -13.53 -14.59 2.68
C ASP A 186 -13.22 -13.92 1.32
N TYR A 187 -12.08 -14.24 0.71
CA TYR A 187 -11.66 -13.63 -0.55
C TYR A 187 -12.65 -13.83 -1.70
N PRO A 188 -13.27 -15.01 -1.93
CA PRO A 188 -14.22 -15.16 -3.02
C PRO A 188 -15.45 -14.24 -2.88
N LYS A 189 -16.02 -14.17 -1.65
CA LYS A 189 -17.18 -13.30 -1.38
C LYS A 189 -16.83 -11.82 -1.54
N LEU A 190 -15.64 -11.44 -1.10
CA LEU A 190 -15.13 -10.08 -1.26
C LEU A 190 -14.93 -9.73 -2.73
N GLY A 191 -14.39 -10.65 -3.52
CA GLY A 191 -14.24 -10.49 -4.96
C GLY A 191 -15.58 -10.24 -5.64
N ARG A 192 -16.61 -11.02 -5.29
CA ARG A 192 -17.97 -10.82 -5.79
C ARG A 192 -18.54 -9.44 -5.42
N LYS A 193 -18.36 -9.02 -4.17
CA LYS A 193 -18.80 -7.69 -3.69
C LYS A 193 -18.12 -6.57 -4.47
N MET A 194 -16.80 -6.62 -4.59
CA MET A 194 -16.03 -5.60 -5.31
C MET A 194 -16.36 -5.56 -6.80
N PHE A 195 -16.65 -6.72 -7.39
CA PHE A 195 -17.10 -6.78 -8.77
C PHE A 195 -18.45 -6.05 -8.96
N GLN A 196 -19.38 -6.20 -8.02
CA GLN A 196 -20.65 -5.46 -8.05
C GLN A 196 -20.45 -3.95 -7.95
N LEU A 197 -19.47 -3.49 -7.15
CA LEU A 197 -19.13 -2.06 -7.07
C LEU A 197 -18.62 -1.50 -8.41
N LEU A 198 -17.88 -2.29 -9.20
CA LEU A 198 -17.47 -1.87 -10.54
C LEU A 198 -18.66 -1.66 -11.49
N LYS A 199 -19.77 -2.38 -11.30
CA LYS A 199 -21.01 -2.13 -12.06
C LYS A 199 -21.66 -0.80 -11.66
N LYS A 200 -21.66 -0.50 -10.35
CA LYS A 200 -22.24 0.72 -9.79
C LYS A 200 -21.43 1.96 -10.16
N PHE A 201 -20.09 1.85 -10.20
CA PHE A 201 -19.17 2.97 -10.45
C PHE A 201 -18.38 2.76 -11.76
N PRO A 202 -18.89 3.22 -12.91
CA PRO A 202 -18.30 2.90 -14.21
C PRO A 202 -16.90 3.49 -14.44
N GLN A 203 -16.53 4.56 -13.75
CA GLN A 203 -15.20 5.20 -13.85
C GLN A 203 -14.18 4.59 -12.87
N MET A 204 -14.63 3.76 -11.91
CA MET A 204 -13.78 3.17 -10.90
C MET A 204 -13.01 1.96 -11.41
N ALA A 205 -11.77 1.82 -10.97
CA ALA A 205 -10.97 0.62 -11.10
C ALA A 205 -10.29 0.30 -9.77
N PHE A 206 -10.10 -0.97 -9.45
CA PHE A 206 -9.38 -1.39 -8.25
C PHE A 206 -7.96 -1.79 -8.59
N ARG A 207 -7.01 -1.24 -7.85
CA ARG A 207 -5.61 -1.65 -7.88
C ARG A 207 -5.30 -2.39 -6.59
N PHE A 208 -5.11 -3.69 -6.71
CA PHE A 208 -4.74 -4.53 -5.58
C PHE A 208 -3.26 -4.34 -5.26
N ASP A 209 -3.01 -4.07 -4.01
CA ASP A 209 -1.67 -4.02 -3.45
C ASP A 209 -1.33 -5.36 -2.82
N CYS A 210 -0.05 -5.68 -2.84
CA CYS A 210 0.41 -6.97 -2.36
C CYS A 210 -0.21 -8.18 -3.09
N SER A 211 -0.10 -9.34 -2.46
CA SER A 211 -0.47 -10.61 -3.04
C SER A 211 -1.94 -10.92 -2.81
N PHE A 212 -2.76 -10.68 -3.79
CA PHE A 212 -4.13 -11.17 -3.78
C PHE A 212 -4.18 -12.60 -4.31
N PRO A 213 -4.84 -13.53 -3.61
CA PRO A 213 -4.94 -14.92 -4.06
C PRO A 213 -5.94 -15.04 -5.21
N PRO A 214 -5.73 -15.99 -6.16
CA PRO A 214 -6.62 -16.19 -7.30
C PRO A 214 -8.05 -16.56 -6.91
N CYS A 215 -8.25 -17.22 -5.77
CA CYS A 215 -9.60 -17.54 -5.27
C CYS A 215 -10.48 -16.30 -5.02
N PHE A 216 -9.92 -15.11 -5.02
CA PHE A 216 -10.68 -13.86 -5.04
C PHE A 216 -11.64 -13.75 -6.24
N LEU A 217 -11.31 -14.41 -7.37
CA LEU A 217 -12.10 -14.37 -8.59
C LEU A 217 -13.07 -15.56 -8.73
N ASP A 218 -13.09 -16.51 -7.78
CA ASP A 218 -13.83 -17.77 -7.92
C ASP A 218 -15.35 -17.58 -8.00
N GLU A 219 -15.90 -16.55 -7.36
CA GLU A 219 -17.33 -16.25 -7.40
C GLU A 219 -17.74 -15.27 -8.51
N ILE A 220 -16.82 -14.87 -9.39
CA ILE A 220 -17.13 -14.00 -10.53
C ILE A 220 -17.61 -14.87 -11.70
N GLY A 221 -18.80 -14.56 -12.25
CA GLY A 221 -19.42 -15.31 -13.34
C GLY A 221 -18.71 -15.13 -14.68
N GLU A 222 -18.83 -16.13 -15.55
CA GLU A 222 -18.20 -16.11 -16.89
C GLU A 222 -18.75 -15.00 -17.80
N ASP A 223 -20.01 -14.59 -17.61
CA ASP A 223 -20.67 -13.52 -18.37
C ASP A 223 -20.21 -12.10 -18.00
N GLU A 224 -19.30 -11.99 -17.04
CA GLU A 224 -18.91 -10.73 -16.41
C GLU A 224 -17.47 -10.30 -16.76
N THR A 225 -16.90 -10.88 -17.82
CA THR A 225 -15.47 -10.76 -18.17
C THR A 225 -14.99 -9.35 -18.43
N ASP A 226 -15.82 -8.47 -19.01
CA ASP A 226 -15.41 -7.12 -19.39
C ASP A 226 -15.00 -6.24 -18.19
N LEU A 227 -15.60 -6.46 -17.03
CA LEU A 227 -15.31 -5.66 -15.85
C LEU A 227 -14.03 -6.11 -15.12
N VAL A 228 -13.60 -7.36 -15.31
CA VAL A 228 -12.34 -7.88 -14.72
C VAL A 228 -11.14 -7.07 -15.20
N GLN A 229 -11.20 -6.48 -16.39
CA GLN A 229 -10.16 -5.58 -16.90
C GLN A 229 -9.95 -4.32 -16.04
N ARG A 230 -10.88 -3.99 -15.16
CA ARG A 230 -10.72 -2.90 -14.18
C ARG A 230 -10.14 -3.35 -12.84
N PHE A 231 -9.76 -4.62 -12.72
CA PHE A 231 -8.92 -5.13 -11.64
C PHE A 231 -7.45 -5.12 -12.05
N TYR A 232 -6.63 -4.40 -11.29
CA TYR A 232 -5.19 -4.30 -11.52
C TYR A 232 -4.47 -4.98 -10.37
N PHE A 233 -3.96 -6.17 -10.59
CA PHE A 233 -3.19 -6.91 -9.59
C PHE A 233 -1.73 -6.43 -9.55
N HIS A 234 -1.11 -6.53 -8.39
CA HIS A 234 0.30 -6.18 -8.23
C HIS A 234 1.17 -7.02 -9.17
N GLY A 235 2.07 -6.35 -9.87
CA GLY A 235 2.94 -7.01 -10.87
C GLY A 235 2.29 -7.24 -12.24
N PHE A 236 0.97 -7.09 -12.38
CA PHE A 236 0.25 -7.23 -13.65
C PHE A 236 -0.37 -5.91 -14.07
N LYS A 237 -0.20 -5.57 -15.35
CA LYS A 237 -0.80 -4.33 -15.86
C LYS A 237 -2.33 -4.41 -15.91
N GLN A 238 -2.85 -5.58 -16.23
CA GLN A 238 -4.27 -5.87 -16.38
C GLN A 238 -4.46 -7.38 -16.49
N VAL A 239 -5.57 -7.92 -15.99
CA VAL A 239 -5.99 -9.27 -16.35
C VAL A 239 -6.79 -9.12 -17.66
N PRO A 240 -6.29 -9.61 -18.80
CA PRO A 240 -6.91 -9.30 -20.09
C PRO A 240 -8.34 -9.88 -20.21
N GLU A 241 -8.54 -11.10 -19.75
CA GLU A 241 -9.83 -11.78 -19.71
C GLU A 241 -9.89 -12.79 -18.56
N LEU A 242 -11.10 -13.04 -18.03
CA LEU A 242 -11.28 -13.97 -16.91
C LEU A 242 -10.84 -15.40 -17.28
N ASN A 243 -11.02 -15.80 -18.53
CA ASN A 243 -10.61 -17.11 -19.01
C ASN A 243 -9.09 -17.23 -19.18
N GLU A 244 -8.42 -16.16 -19.57
CA GLU A 244 -6.97 -16.15 -19.72
C GLU A 244 -6.26 -16.27 -18.38
N TRP A 245 -6.76 -15.66 -17.30
CA TRP A 245 -6.12 -15.81 -16.02
C TRP A 245 -6.20 -17.24 -15.46
N LYS A 246 -7.27 -18.01 -15.79
CA LYS A 246 -7.36 -19.43 -15.43
C LYS A 246 -6.35 -20.30 -16.18
N THR A 247 -5.87 -19.86 -17.34
CA THR A 247 -4.99 -20.61 -18.25
C THR A 247 -3.56 -20.09 -18.32
N GLN A 248 -3.28 -18.83 -17.95
CA GLN A 248 -1.94 -18.26 -17.98
C GLN A 248 -1.10 -18.70 -16.79
N ASP A 249 0.22 -18.83 -17.00
CA ASP A 249 1.21 -19.11 -15.95
C ASP A 249 1.49 -17.85 -15.12
N LEU A 250 0.44 -17.25 -14.55
CA LEU A 250 0.52 -16.10 -13.67
C LEU A 250 0.72 -16.57 -12.24
N TYR A 251 1.74 -16.05 -11.58
CA TYR A 251 1.99 -16.33 -10.18
C TYR A 251 1.37 -15.23 -9.30
N PHE A 252 0.48 -15.63 -8.41
CA PHE A 252 -0.17 -14.77 -7.43
C PHE A 252 0.46 -15.01 -6.06
N GLY A 253 1.42 -14.20 -5.71
CA GLY A 253 2.08 -14.37 -4.43
C GLY A 253 3.12 -13.31 -4.18
N CYS A 254 3.67 -13.31 -2.97
CA CYS A 254 4.77 -12.45 -2.58
C CYS A 254 6.09 -13.03 -3.15
N ALA A 255 6.22 -13.01 -4.49
CA ALA A 255 7.45 -13.43 -5.16
C ALA A 255 8.57 -12.39 -5.04
N ASP A 256 8.19 -11.20 -4.64
CA ASP A 256 9.04 -10.02 -4.70
C ASP A 256 9.56 -9.71 -3.30
N GLY A 257 10.60 -10.37 -2.87
CA GLY A 257 11.30 -10.02 -1.63
C GLY A 257 11.97 -8.63 -1.67
N SER A 258 11.52 -7.73 -2.54
CA SER A 258 12.13 -6.46 -2.86
C SER A 258 11.78 -5.26 -1.96
N PRO A 259 10.62 -5.16 -1.31
CA PRO A 259 10.42 -4.08 -0.35
C PRO A 259 11.37 -4.27 0.84
N MET A 260 11.91 -3.18 1.32
CA MET A 260 12.67 -3.14 2.57
C MET A 260 12.14 -2.00 3.41
N ASP A 261 11.41 -2.37 4.47
CA ASP A 261 10.94 -1.42 5.47
C ASP A 261 12.09 -1.17 6.47
N ILE A 262 12.31 0.09 6.80
CA ILE A 262 13.34 0.50 7.74
C ILE A 262 12.64 1.27 8.87
N ASP A 263 12.82 0.81 10.09
CA ASP A 263 12.24 1.46 11.27
C ASP A 263 13.08 2.63 11.78
N SER A 264 12.63 3.25 12.89
CA SER A 264 13.29 4.39 13.51
C SER A 264 14.67 4.10 14.11
N LYS A 265 15.09 2.84 14.18
CA LYS A 265 16.41 2.41 14.65
C LYS A 265 17.32 1.93 13.51
N GLY A 266 16.78 1.94 12.30
CA GLY A 266 17.46 1.40 11.13
C GLY A 266 17.35 -0.12 10.97
N ASP A 267 16.51 -0.78 11.76
CA ASP A 267 16.25 -2.19 11.61
C ASP A 267 15.44 -2.43 10.33
N CYS A 268 15.84 -3.46 9.60
CA CYS A 268 15.31 -3.77 8.28
C CYS A 268 14.36 -4.96 8.35
N PHE A 269 13.21 -4.81 7.70
CA PHE A 269 12.14 -5.81 7.60
C PHE A 269 11.74 -5.96 6.14
N ASN A 270 11.06 -7.05 5.79
CA ASN A 270 10.54 -7.19 4.43
C ASN A 270 9.28 -6.33 4.21
N CYS A 271 8.31 -6.44 5.09
CA CYS A 271 7.07 -5.68 5.04
C CYS A 271 6.34 -5.71 6.39
N PHE A 272 5.31 -4.89 6.54
CA PHE A 272 4.56 -4.71 7.77
C PHE A 272 4.10 -6.01 8.47
N PRO A 273 3.51 -7.03 7.82
CA PRO A 273 3.13 -8.27 8.48
C PRO A 273 4.28 -9.02 9.16
N PHE A 274 5.52 -8.72 8.81
CA PHE A 274 6.74 -9.37 9.30
C PHE A 274 7.63 -8.44 10.13
N HIS A 275 7.06 -7.39 10.73
CA HIS A 275 7.86 -6.41 11.50
C HIS A 275 8.51 -6.99 12.77
N GLU A 276 8.07 -8.18 13.24
CA GLU A 276 8.74 -8.93 14.31
C GLU A 276 9.90 -9.81 13.78
N MET A 277 10.03 -9.91 12.45
CA MET A 277 11.09 -10.69 11.80
C MET A 277 12.15 -9.74 11.25
N GLN A 278 13.02 -9.25 12.14
CA GLN A 278 14.15 -8.42 11.75
C GLN A 278 15.10 -9.19 10.83
N LEU A 279 15.42 -8.62 9.68
CA LEU A 279 16.32 -9.21 8.69
C LEU A 279 17.76 -8.72 8.81
N GLY A 280 17.97 -7.60 9.46
CA GLY A 280 19.26 -6.96 9.66
C GLY A 280 19.08 -5.49 10.02
N ASN A 281 20.14 -4.72 9.87
CA ASN A 281 20.12 -3.27 10.11
C ASN A 281 20.76 -2.52 8.94
N VAL A 282 20.25 -1.33 8.64
CA VAL A 282 20.76 -0.51 7.53
C VAL A 282 22.25 -0.13 7.68
N SER A 283 22.80 -0.18 8.89
CA SER A 283 24.23 0.02 9.16
C SER A 283 25.12 -1.03 8.51
N GLU A 284 24.58 -2.20 8.18
CA GLU A 284 25.32 -3.26 7.45
C GLU A 284 25.66 -2.86 6.00
N PHE A 285 25.03 -1.81 5.46
CA PHE A 285 25.19 -1.37 4.09
C PHE A 285 25.85 0.01 4.02
N LYS A 286 26.72 0.16 3.05
CA LYS A 286 27.24 1.48 2.68
C LYS A 286 26.14 2.30 1.97
N GLU A 287 25.32 1.61 1.18
CA GLU A 287 24.23 2.17 0.40
C GLU A 287 23.14 1.12 0.22
N VAL A 288 21.88 1.53 0.32
CA VAL A 288 20.73 0.68 0.01
C VAL A 288 20.50 0.71 -1.50
N ASN A 289 20.87 -0.38 -2.15
CA ASN A 289 20.73 -0.57 -3.58
C ASN A 289 20.08 -1.93 -3.89
N SER A 290 19.96 -2.28 -5.15
CA SER A 290 19.36 -3.56 -5.56
C SER A 290 20.06 -4.80 -4.96
N ILE A 291 21.36 -4.73 -4.68
CA ILE A 291 22.08 -5.83 -4.02
C ILE A 291 21.70 -5.93 -2.55
N ALA A 292 21.59 -4.78 -1.85
CA ALA A 292 21.16 -4.74 -0.45
C ALA A 292 19.73 -5.29 -0.31
N THR A 293 18.80 -4.82 -1.15
CA THR A 293 17.41 -5.29 -1.15
C THR A 293 17.30 -6.77 -1.51
N ALA A 294 18.03 -7.25 -2.51
CA ALA A 294 18.06 -8.67 -2.87
C ALA A 294 18.60 -9.55 -1.72
N ARG A 295 19.63 -9.07 -1.00
CA ARG A 295 20.17 -9.79 0.17
C ARG A 295 19.15 -9.90 1.29
N MET A 296 18.41 -8.83 1.56
CA MET A 296 17.34 -8.84 2.56
C MET A 296 16.18 -9.73 2.13
N GLY A 297 15.78 -9.67 0.85
CA GLY A 297 14.78 -10.57 0.28
C GLY A 297 15.17 -12.04 0.40
N ALA A 298 16.43 -12.40 0.14
CA ALA A 298 16.92 -13.77 0.32
C ALA A 298 16.87 -14.22 1.80
N ARG A 299 17.27 -13.34 2.74
CA ARG A 299 17.12 -13.63 4.18
C ARG A 299 15.66 -13.84 4.58
N PHE A 300 14.76 -13.00 4.07
CA PHE A 300 13.33 -13.14 4.29
C PHE A 300 12.81 -14.49 3.80
N LEU A 301 13.06 -14.83 2.54
CA LEU A 301 12.59 -16.08 1.95
C LEU A 301 13.10 -17.30 2.69
N ASN A 302 14.38 -17.33 3.08
CA ASN A 302 14.93 -18.41 3.89
C ASN A 302 14.18 -18.54 5.22
N ASN A 303 13.94 -17.43 5.93
CA ASN A 303 13.21 -17.46 7.20
C ASN A 303 11.77 -17.92 7.02
N VAL A 304 11.10 -17.50 5.92
CA VAL A 304 9.73 -17.92 5.60
C VAL A 304 9.69 -19.42 5.35
N PHE A 305 10.53 -19.94 4.44
CA PHE A 305 10.51 -21.36 4.08
C PHE A 305 10.91 -22.30 5.20
N GLU A 306 11.75 -21.86 6.13
CA GLU A 306 12.13 -22.65 7.30
C GLU A 306 11.02 -22.74 8.36
N LYS A 307 10.13 -21.76 8.44
CA LYS A 307 9.19 -21.59 9.56
C LYS A 307 7.73 -21.77 9.17
N THR A 308 7.40 -21.92 7.89
CA THR A 308 6.00 -21.96 7.45
C THR A 308 5.41 -23.37 7.46
N GLU A 309 4.21 -23.48 8.02
CA GLU A 309 3.32 -24.61 7.82
C GLU A 309 2.06 -24.16 7.11
N VAL A 310 1.87 -24.66 5.89
CA VAL A 310 0.70 -24.31 5.09
C VAL A 310 -0.55 -24.90 5.67
N LYS A 311 -1.55 -24.06 5.92
CA LYS A 311 -2.86 -24.45 6.49
C LYS A 311 -3.94 -24.56 5.41
N GLU A 312 -5.03 -25.23 5.75
CA GLU A 312 -6.21 -25.25 4.91
C GLU A 312 -6.86 -23.84 4.83
N PRO A 313 -7.48 -23.46 3.69
CA PRO A 313 -7.70 -24.29 2.47
C PRO A 313 -6.51 -24.35 1.52
N CYS A 314 -5.43 -23.62 1.78
CA CYS A 314 -4.30 -23.52 0.85
C CYS A 314 -3.52 -24.83 0.71
N LYS A 315 -3.42 -25.63 1.77
CA LYS A 315 -2.69 -26.91 1.78
C LYS A 315 -3.21 -27.89 0.72
N SER A 316 -4.54 -27.95 0.55
CA SER A 316 -5.19 -28.81 -0.44
C SER A 316 -5.45 -28.10 -1.78
N CYS A 317 -5.11 -26.82 -1.91
CA CYS A 317 -5.38 -26.03 -3.09
C CYS A 317 -4.46 -26.41 -4.27
N PRO A 318 -4.99 -26.72 -5.46
CA PRO A 318 -4.18 -27.09 -6.62
C PRO A 318 -3.30 -25.94 -7.14
N HIS A 319 -3.59 -24.71 -6.75
CA HIS A 319 -2.81 -23.52 -7.15
C HIS A 319 -1.64 -23.23 -6.19
N TYR A 320 -1.62 -23.86 -5.00
CA TYR A 320 -0.57 -23.58 -4.02
C TYR A 320 0.81 -23.97 -4.55
N MET A 321 1.79 -23.07 -4.41
CA MET A 321 3.17 -23.15 -4.91
C MET A 321 3.31 -23.35 -6.43
N VAL A 322 2.22 -23.52 -7.16
CA VAL A 322 2.21 -23.55 -8.62
C VAL A 322 1.94 -22.15 -9.17
N ARG A 323 0.91 -21.49 -8.64
CA ARG A 323 0.46 -20.17 -9.10
C ARG A 323 0.21 -19.18 -7.94
N CYS A 324 0.25 -19.63 -6.70
CA CYS A 324 -0.08 -18.84 -5.54
C CYS A 324 0.70 -19.30 -4.31
N SER A 325 1.16 -18.36 -3.49
CA SER A 325 1.81 -18.61 -2.20
C SER A 325 0.86 -18.39 -1.01
N SER A 326 -0.40 -18.81 -1.11
CA SER A 326 -1.47 -18.47 -0.15
C SER A 326 -1.85 -16.98 -0.14
N GLY A 327 -1.61 -16.24 -1.23
CA GLY A 327 -1.63 -14.80 -1.20
C GLY A 327 -0.40 -14.27 -0.44
N CYS A 328 -0.59 -13.74 0.75
CA CYS A 328 0.51 -13.34 1.62
C CYS A 328 1.07 -14.51 2.44
N PHE A 329 2.38 -14.64 2.50
CA PHE A 329 3.03 -15.67 3.34
C PHE A 329 2.65 -15.59 4.82
N ALA A 330 2.23 -14.43 5.32
CA ALA A 330 1.82 -14.26 6.71
C ALA A 330 0.69 -15.23 7.13
N TYR A 331 -0.19 -15.62 6.22
CA TYR A 331 -1.24 -16.62 6.48
C TYR A 331 -0.71 -18.01 6.85
N ASN A 332 0.52 -18.31 6.49
CA ASN A 332 1.13 -19.59 6.80
C ASN A 332 1.74 -19.64 8.21
N PHE A 333 1.73 -18.54 8.95
CA PHE A 333 2.28 -18.43 10.30
C PHE A 333 1.22 -18.38 11.42
N VAL A 334 -0.07 -18.26 11.08
CA VAL A 334 -1.17 -18.08 12.04
C VAL A 334 -2.20 -19.18 12.01
#